data_28302ce96e782b2d6993b11237277457
#
_entry.id   28302ce96e782b2d6993b11237277457
#
_cell.length_a   1.000
_cell.length_b   1.000
_cell.length_c   1.000
_cell.angle_alpha   90.00
_cell.angle_beta   90.00
_cell.angle_gamma   90.00
#
_symmetry.space_group_name_H-M   'P 1'
#
loop_
_entity.id
_entity.type
_entity.pdbx_description
1 polymer ?
#
loop_
_entity_poly.entity_id
_entity_poly.type
_entity_poly.pdbx_seq_one_letter_code
_entity_poly.pdbx_strand_id
1 'polypeptide(L)'
;MATTLFGSGCDALLDASILYSFDRSGFRRHARSFTAGDLDVDLTGKVCLVTGANSGIGFETSQALAGRGATVWMLCRDRRRGQRALTQVRAATGSTRVHLALLDISDLSAIRRFAREFAAPNLDVLVHNAGVLPDRRTASADGHEITLATHVLGPWALTQALAPRLRASRDARVVFVSSGGMYTQRLSLDDCEWRRRPYDGVAAYAQTKRMQVVLAELLAEEFSDARITVSSMHPGWADTPAVQTSLPRFWKTMQRRLRTPAEGADTVIWLAASPAARGRSGLFWFDRHPRSTHLLPWTRESDTERRALRELCLDATAGRAPLKPRRSVASRR
;
A
#
# COMPACT_ATOMS: atom_id res chain seq x y z
N MET A 1 -13.52 -30.38 24.21
CA MET A 1 -12.12 -30.04 23.89
C MET A 1 -11.56 -30.62 22.57
N ALA A 2 -12.27 -31.51 21.89
CA ALA A 2 -11.79 -32.17 20.65
C ALA A 2 -12.11 -31.41 19.34
N THR A 3 -12.95 -30.38 19.36
CA THR A 3 -13.41 -29.63 18.16
C THR A 3 -12.43 -28.55 17.69
N THR A 4 -11.46 -28.15 18.50
CA THR A 4 -10.50 -27.05 18.18
C THR A 4 -9.28 -27.52 17.40
N LEU A 5 -8.89 -28.77 17.48
CA LEU A 5 -7.70 -29.31 16.80
C LEU A 5 -7.94 -29.63 15.30
N PHE A 6 -9.12 -30.08 14.95
CA PHE A 6 -9.48 -30.35 13.54
C PHE A 6 -9.72 -29.07 12.76
N GLY A 7 -10.22 -28.00 13.38
CA GLY A 7 -10.38 -26.70 12.76
C GLY A 7 -9.05 -26.06 12.33
N SER A 8 -8.01 -26.18 13.16
CA SER A 8 -6.71 -25.57 12.88
C SER A 8 -5.94 -26.24 11.73
N GLY A 9 -6.08 -27.56 11.55
CA GLY A 9 -5.44 -28.29 10.46
C GLY A 9 -6.06 -28.02 9.09
N CYS A 10 -7.39 -27.98 9.01
CA CYS A 10 -8.11 -27.61 7.79
C CYS A 10 -7.86 -26.13 7.40
N ASP A 11 -7.81 -25.24 8.39
CA ASP A 11 -7.53 -23.81 8.15
C ASP A 11 -6.11 -23.61 7.61
N ALA A 12 -5.10 -24.32 8.14
CA ALA A 12 -3.73 -24.25 7.64
C ALA A 12 -3.61 -24.76 6.18
N LEU A 13 -4.31 -25.83 5.82
CA LEU A 13 -4.36 -26.34 4.44
C LEU A 13 -5.05 -25.35 3.48
N LEU A 14 -6.14 -24.74 3.92
CA LEU A 14 -6.82 -23.71 3.12
C LEU A 14 -5.98 -22.44 2.99
N ASP A 15 -5.19 -22.08 4.01
CA ASP A 15 -4.26 -20.95 3.97
C ASP A 15 -3.06 -21.20 3.06
N ALA A 16 -2.62 -22.45 2.95
CA ALA A 16 -1.60 -22.85 1.96
C ALA A 16 -2.11 -22.72 0.52
N SER A 17 -3.44 -22.72 0.32
CA SER A 17 -4.06 -22.44 -0.97
C SER A 17 -4.30 -20.95 -1.14
N ILE A 18 -3.58 -20.32 -2.09
CA ILE A 18 -3.77 -18.91 -2.47
C ILE A 18 -5.25 -18.59 -2.74
N LEU A 19 -5.96 -19.52 -3.39
CA LEU A 19 -7.35 -19.33 -3.77
C LEU A 19 -8.26 -19.15 -2.57
N TYR A 20 -8.20 -20.06 -1.58
CA TYR A 20 -9.07 -20.05 -0.40
C TYR A 20 -8.55 -19.15 0.74
N SER A 21 -7.34 -18.64 0.61
CA SER A 21 -6.79 -17.65 1.54
C SER A 21 -7.14 -16.22 1.12
N PHE A 22 -6.99 -15.90 -0.19
CA PHE A 22 -7.10 -14.53 -0.67
C PHE A 22 -8.52 -14.10 -1.02
N ASP A 23 -9.44 -15.04 -1.20
CA ASP A 23 -10.83 -14.75 -1.52
C ASP A 23 -11.66 -14.35 -0.28
N ARG A 24 -12.94 -14.09 -0.49
CA ARG A 24 -13.89 -13.75 0.58
C ARG A 24 -14.02 -14.84 1.64
N SER A 25 -13.93 -16.11 1.26
CA SER A 25 -14.04 -17.22 2.21
C SER A 25 -12.87 -17.25 3.19
N GLY A 26 -11.65 -16.94 2.69
CA GLY A 26 -10.47 -16.75 3.51
C GLY A 26 -10.64 -15.62 4.52
N PHE A 27 -11.07 -14.44 4.05
CA PHE A 27 -11.33 -13.32 4.95
C PHE A 27 -12.31 -13.67 6.06
N ARG A 28 -13.46 -14.26 5.74
CA ARG A 28 -14.47 -14.65 6.73
C ARG A 28 -13.96 -15.66 7.74
N ARG A 29 -13.07 -16.55 7.32
CA ARG A 29 -12.43 -17.54 8.19
C ARG A 29 -11.44 -16.87 9.13
N HIS A 30 -10.55 -16.02 8.61
CA HIS A 30 -9.57 -15.27 9.41
C HIS A 30 -10.23 -14.27 10.36
N ALA A 31 -11.33 -13.63 9.94
CA ALA A 31 -12.06 -12.68 10.76
C ALA A 31 -12.65 -13.26 12.04
N ARG A 32 -12.80 -14.59 12.13
CA ARG A 32 -13.22 -15.26 13.38
C ARG A 32 -12.20 -15.14 14.51
N SER A 33 -10.93 -14.88 14.16
CA SER A 33 -9.84 -14.68 15.13
C SER A 33 -9.58 -13.21 15.45
N PHE A 34 -10.31 -12.27 14.81
CA PHE A 34 -10.13 -10.86 15.09
C PHE A 34 -10.65 -10.52 16.49
N THR A 35 -9.89 -9.73 17.22
CA THR A 35 -10.31 -9.28 18.54
C THR A 35 -11.48 -8.31 18.40
N ALA A 36 -12.57 -8.60 19.08
CA ALA A 36 -13.70 -7.69 19.15
C ALA A 36 -13.26 -6.36 19.77
N GLY A 37 -13.72 -5.23 19.21
CA GLY A 37 -13.36 -3.90 19.71
C GLY A 37 -12.01 -3.36 19.21
N ASP A 38 -11.18 -4.12 18.49
CA ASP A 38 -9.89 -3.63 17.95
C ASP A 38 -10.01 -2.35 17.12
N LEU A 39 -11.19 -2.09 16.57
CA LEU A 39 -11.50 -0.92 15.76
C LEU A 39 -12.50 0.05 16.46
N ASP A 40 -12.85 -0.20 17.72
CA ASP A 40 -13.66 0.72 18.54
C ASP A 40 -12.74 1.79 19.14
N VAL A 41 -12.17 2.61 18.26
CA VAL A 41 -11.20 3.65 18.63
C VAL A 41 -11.70 5.03 18.23
N ASP A 42 -11.46 6.01 19.09
CA ASP A 42 -11.66 7.41 18.78
C ASP A 42 -10.39 7.99 18.14
N LEU A 43 -10.54 8.51 16.93
CA LEU A 43 -9.47 9.18 16.19
C LEU A 43 -9.65 10.72 16.18
N THR A 44 -10.45 11.27 17.07
CA THR A 44 -10.61 12.72 17.20
C THR A 44 -9.25 13.38 17.44
N GLY A 45 -8.96 14.44 16.68
CA GLY A 45 -7.66 15.11 16.70
C GLY A 45 -6.56 14.46 15.89
N LYS A 46 -6.79 13.26 15.30
CA LYS A 46 -5.84 12.60 14.39
C LYS A 46 -5.97 13.12 12.98
N VAL A 47 -4.83 13.33 12.32
CA VAL A 47 -4.75 13.75 10.93
C VAL A 47 -4.30 12.56 10.08
N CYS A 48 -5.15 12.16 9.14
CA CYS A 48 -4.96 11.02 8.26
C CYS A 48 -4.91 11.48 6.80
N LEU A 49 -4.01 10.89 6.02
CA LEU A 49 -3.82 11.16 4.61
C LEU A 49 -3.87 9.84 3.84
N VAL A 50 -4.76 9.72 2.86
CA VAL A 50 -4.99 8.49 2.09
C VAL A 50 -4.83 8.77 0.60
N THR A 51 -3.88 8.11 -0.06
CA THR A 51 -3.68 8.22 -1.50
C THR A 51 -4.61 7.28 -2.28
N GLY A 52 -5.12 7.74 -3.44
CA GLY A 52 -6.07 6.96 -4.23
C GLY A 52 -7.42 6.77 -3.53
N ALA A 53 -7.85 7.76 -2.77
CA ALA A 53 -9.02 7.71 -1.88
C ALA A 53 -10.38 7.82 -2.58
N ASN A 54 -10.41 7.92 -3.92
CA ASN A 54 -11.65 8.15 -4.66
C ASN A 54 -12.45 6.88 -4.98
N SER A 55 -11.95 5.69 -4.68
CA SER A 55 -12.64 4.41 -4.93
C SER A 55 -12.00 3.24 -4.18
N GLY A 56 -12.73 2.11 -4.11
CA GLY A 56 -12.21 0.85 -3.59
C GLY A 56 -11.65 0.95 -2.17
N ILE A 57 -10.53 0.31 -1.92
CA ILE A 57 -9.89 0.22 -0.59
C ILE A 57 -9.60 1.60 0.01
N GLY A 58 -9.07 2.53 -0.79
CA GLY A 58 -8.76 3.88 -0.30
C GLY A 58 -10.00 4.68 0.10
N PHE A 59 -11.13 4.48 -0.61
CA PHE A 59 -12.41 5.08 -0.25
C PHE A 59 -12.93 4.53 1.08
N GLU A 60 -12.99 3.20 1.23
CA GLU A 60 -13.44 2.53 2.46
C GLU A 60 -12.55 2.90 3.65
N THR A 61 -11.24 2.96 3.45
CA THR A 61 -10.28 3.41 4.47
C THR A 61 -10.58 4.86 4.90
N SER A 62 -10.78 5.77 3.94
CA SER A 62 -11.09 7.17 4.24
C SER A 62 -12.41 7.32 5.00
N GLN A 63 -13.44 6.57 4.59
CA GLN A 63 -14.74 6.56 5.26
C GLN A 63 -14.64 6.03 6.69
N ALA A 64 -13.93 4.92 6.89
CA ALA A 64 -13.75 4.31 8.20
C ALA A 64 -12.99 5.20 9.19
N LEU A 65 -11.93 5.87 8.73
CA LEU A 65 -11.17 6.82 9.55
C LEU A 65 -11.98 8.08 9.89
N ALA A 66 -12.71 8.61 8.91
CA ALA A 66 -13.58 9.78 9.10
C ALA A 66 -14.74 9.47 10.07
N GLY A 67 -15.35 8.28 9.97
CA GLY A 67 -16.41 7.84 10.88
C GLY A 67 -15.95 7.65 12.32
N ARG A 68 -14.63 7.52 12.54
CA ARG A 68 -14.00 7.49 13.88
C ARG A 68 -13.50 8.84 14.38
N GLY A 69 -13.86 9.92 13.71
CA GLY A 69 -13.54 11.28 14.15
C GLY A 69 -12.24 11.87 13.63
N ALA A 70 -11.48 11.16 12.78
CA ALA A 70 -10.26 11.70 12.21
C ALA A 70 -10.52 12.88 11.25
N THR A 71 -9.53 13.76 11.13
CA THR A 71 -9.41 14.67 9.99
C THR A 71 -8.78 13.91 8.85
N VAL A 72 -9.50 13.70 7.74
CA VAL A 72 -9.06 12.88 6.61
C VAL A 72 -8.79 13.73 5.38
N TRP A 73 -7.58 13.62 4.84
CA TRP A 73 -7.20 14.20 3.56
C TRP A 73 -7.22 13.10 2.50
N MET A 74 -8.21 13.19 1.60
CA MET A 74 -8.36 12.29 0.45
C MET A 74 -7.50 12.80 -0.70
N LEU A 75 -6.36 12.14 -0.99
CA LEU A 75 -5.50 12.49 -2.12
C LEU A 75 -5.96 11.75 -3.36
N CYS A 76 -6.38 12.52 -4.35
CA CYS A 76 -6.93 12.00 -5.61
C CYS A 76 -6.32 12.74 -6.80
N ARG A 77 -6.08 12.01 -7.91
CA ARG A 77 -5.58 12.62 -9.14
C ARG A 77 -6.68 13.35 -9.92
N ASP A 78 -7.88 12.76 -9.95
CA ASP A 78 -9.02 13.26 -10.69
C ASP A 78 -9.96 14.06 -9.80
N ARG A 79 -10.18 15.34 -10.14
CA ARG A 79 -11.03 16.27 -9.37
C ARG A 79 -12.48 15.79 -9.30
N ARG A 80 -13.06 15.34 -10.43
CA ARG A 80 -14.50 14.97 -10.47
C ARG A 80 -14.77 13.72 -9.64
N ARG A 81 -13.91 12.69 -9.78
CA ARG A 81 -14.02 11.46 -9.00
C ARG A 81 -13.74 11.72 -7.53
N GLY A 82 -12.73 12.52 -7.21
CA GLY A 82 -12.39 12.93 -5.84
C GLY A 82 -13.53 13.68 -5.16
N GLN A 83 -14.17 14.64 -5.85
CA GLN A 83 -15.28 15.42 -5.31
C GLN A 83 -16.52 14.55 -5.03
N ARG A 84 -16.83 13.60 -5.94
CA ARG A 84 -17.93 12.63 -5.70
C ARG A 84 -17.65 11.79 -4.45
N ALA A 85 -16.45 11.25 -4.35
CA ALA A 85 -16.04 10.44 -3.20
C ALA A 85 -16.07 11.24 -1.88
N LEU A 86 -15.58 12.48 -1.88
CA LEU A 86 -15.66 13.38 -0.73
C LEU A 86 -17.11 13.57 -0.26
N THR A 87 -18.03 13.87 -1.19
CA THR A 87 -19.45 14.04 -0.88
C THR A 87 -20.03 12.75 -0.27
N GLN A 88 -19.71 11.58 -0.82
CA GLN A 88 -20.17 10.29 -0.32
C GLN A 88 -19.63 10.01 1.10
N VAL A 89 -18.34 10.22 1.35
CA VAL A 89 -17.73 10.01 2.68
C VAL A 89 -18.38 10.95 3.72
N ARG A 90 -18.56 12.23 3.40
CA ARG A 90 -19.22 13.18 4.28
C ARG A 90 -20.65 12.78 4.58
N ALA A 91 -21.42 12.38 3.57
CA ALA A 91 -22.81 11.95 3.76
C ALA A 91 -22.90 10.69 4.62
N ALA A 92 -22.01 9.71 4.43
CA ALA A 92 -22.03 8.45 5.17
C ALA A 92 -21.56 8.60 6.62
N THR A 93 -20.68 9.56 6.92
CA THR A 93 -20.06 9.70 8.24
C THR A 93 -20.56 10.89 9.04
N GLY A 94 -21.26 11.83 8.42
CA GLY A 94 -21.60 13.13 9.02
C GLY A 94 -20.39 14.05 9.27
N SER A 95 -19.19 13.63 8.92
CA SER A 95 -17.96 14.36 9.23
C SER A 95 -17.73 15.55 8.28
N THR A 96 -17.53 16.72 8.84
CA THR A 96 -17.06 17.92 8.09
C THR A 96 -15.54 17.97 7.96
N ARG A 97 -14.79 17.14 8.69
CA ARG A 97 -13.33 17.09 8.72
C ARG A 97 -12.74 16.18 7.64
N VAL A 98 -13.40 16.06 6.50
CA VAL A 98 -12.89 15.35 5.32
C VAL A 98 -12.57 16.35 4.24
N HIS A 99 -11.37 16.30 3.70
CA HIS A 99 -10.83 17.24 2.73
C HIS A 99 -10.37 16.51 1.47
N LEU A 100 -10.51 17.15 0.32
CA LEU A 100 -9.96 16.70 -0.93
C LEU A 100 -8.70 17.48 -1.26
N ALA A 101 -7.59 16.78 -1.54
CA ALA A 101 -6.41 17.35 -2.15
C ALA A 101 -6.15 16.70 -3.50
N LEU A 102 -5.83 17.52 -4.51
CA LEU A 102 -5.50 17.03 -5.84
C LEU A 102 -4.00 16.78 -5.92
N LEU A 103 -3.64 15.50 -6.09
CA LEU A 103 -2.25 15.08 -6.20
C LEU A 103 -2.16 13.85 -7.12
N ASP A 104 -1.35 13.95 -8.17
CA ASP A 104 -0.85 12.78 -8.87
C ASP A 104 0.39 12.28 -8.17
N ILE A 105 0.29 11.08 -7.58
CA ILE A 105 1.38 10.49 -6.81
C ILE A 105 2.56 10.06 -7.69
N SER A 106 2.40 10.03 -9.00
CA SER A 106 3.48 9.77 -9.95
C SER A 106 4.27 11.01 -10.37
N ASP A 107 3.85 12.21 -9.95
CA ASP A 107 4.50 13.50 -10.21
C ASP A 107 5.27 13.96 -8.97
N LEU A 108 6.60 13.81 -9.01
CA LEU A 108 7.48 14.14 -7.89
C LEU A 108 7.51 15.65 -7.61
N SER A 109 7.27 16.49 -8.63
CA SER A 109 7.21 17.93 -8.46
C SER A 109 5.93 18.36 -7.74
N ALA A 110 4.80 17.73 -8.08
CA ALA A 110 3.53 17.94 -7.41
C ALA A 110 3.58 17.48 -5.95
N ILE A 111 4.26 16.37 -5.66
CA ILE A 111 4.47 15.88 -4.28
C ILE A 111 5.24 16.92 -3.45
N ARG A 112 6.35 17.45 -3.99
CA ARG A 112 7.13 18.49 -3.28
C ARG A 112 6.31 19.72 -3.00
N ARG A 113 5.50 20.19 -3.97
CA ARG A 113 4.60 21.34 -3.80
C ARG A 113 3.54 21.04 -2.74
N PHE A 114 2.84 19.92 -2.84
CA PHE A 114 1.84 19.50 -1.86
C PHE A 114 2.40 19.47 -0.44
N ALA A 115 3.57 18.87 -0.24
CA ALA A 115 4.17 18.75 1.09
C ALA A 115 4.55 20.12 1.71
N ARG A 116 4.94 21.12 0.89
CA ARG A 116 5.17 22.49 1.38
C ARG A 116 3.87 23.19 1.79
N GLU A 117 2.81 22.96 1.01
CA GLU A 117 1.49 23.60 1.21
C GLU A 117 0.61 22.89 2.26
N PHE A 118 0.97 21.67 2.64
CA PHE A 118 0.21 20.89 3.62
C PHE A 118 0.26 21.53 5.00
N ALA A 119 -0.84 22.16 5.41
CA ALA A 119 -0.88 23.06 6.57
C ALA A 119 -0.96 22.36 7.94
N ALA A 120 -1.26 21.05 7.99
CA ALA A 120 -1.36 20.36 9.27
C ALA A 120 0.00 20.28 9.98
N PRO A 121 0.07 20.59 11.30
CA PRO A 121 1.32 20.61 12.04
C PRO A 121 1.92 19.21 12.25
N ASN A 122 1.06 18.19 12.31
CA ASN A 122 1.44 16.78 12.42
C ASN A 122 0.66 15.92 11.44
N LEU A 123 1.15 14.72 11.19
CA LEU A 123 0.48 13.69 10.41
C LEU A 123 0.53 12.38 11.21
N ASP A 124 -0.66 11.87 11.57
CA ASP A 124 -0.75 10.66 12.38
C ASP A 124 -0.85 9.40 11.52
N VAL A 125 -1.47 9.48 10.35
CA VAL A 125 -1.64 8.32 9.45
C VAL A 125 -1.36 8.72 8.00
N LEU A 126 -0.47 7.98 7.34
CA LEU A 126 -0.21 8.07 5.91
C LEU A 126 -0.47 6.70 5.26
N VAL A 127 -1.48 6.63 4.39
CA VAL A 127 -1.82 5.40 3.67
C VAL A 127 -1.44 5.53 2.20
N HIS A 128 -0.44 4.77 1.77
CA HIS A 128 -0.05 4.60 0.38
C HIS A 128 -0.90 3.51 -0.26
N ASN A 129 -2.08 3.90 -0.74
CA ASN A 129 -3.03 2.99 -1.39
C ASN A 129 -3.12 3.20 -2.91
N ALA A 130 -2.76 4.38 -3.42
CA ALA A 130 -2.80 4.64 -4.85
C ALA A 130 -2.05 3.58 -5.66
N GLY A 131 -2.66 3.10 -6.74
CA GLY A 131 -2.06 2.09 -7.59
C GLY A 131 -2.62 2.13 -9.01
N VAL A 132 -1.81 1.68 -9.96
CA VAL A 132 -2.15 1.56 -11.38
C VAL A 132 -1.64 0.22 -11.92
N LEU A 133 -2.34 -0.30 -12.92
CA LEU A 133 -1.95 -1.50 -13.65
C LEU A 133 -2.27 -1.26 -15.13
N PRO A 134 -1.42 -0.56 -15.89
CA PRO A 134 -1.63 -0.28 -17.30
C PRO A 134 -1.28 -1.52 -18.16
N ASP A 135 -1.92 -1.62 -19.32
CA ASP A 135 -1.69 -2.67 -20.32
C ASP A 135 -0.48 -2.38 -21.23
N ARG A 136 -0.01 -1.14 -21.24
CA ARG A 136 1.16 -0.68 -22.02
C ARG A 136 2.03 0.25 -21.21
N ARG A 137 3.30 0.29 -21.54
CA ARG A 137 4.25 1.19 -20.90
C ARG A 137 3.85 2.65 -21.13
N THR A 138 3.65 3.38 -20.05
CA THR A 138 3.47 4.85 -20.03
C THR A 138 4.49 5.46 -19.08
N ALA A 139 4.84 6.72 -19.32
CA ALA A 139 5.76 7.46 -18.46
C ALA A 139 5.00 8.47 -17.58
N SER A 140 5.52 8.71 -16.38
CA SER A 140 5.12 9.81 -15.52
C SER A 140 5.62 11.16 -16.05
N ALA A 141 5.22 12.28 -15.43
CA ALA A 141 5.70 13.61 -15.75
C ALA A 141 7.23 13.74 -15.64
N ASP A 142 7.84 12.97 -14.73
CA ASP A 142 9.30 12.94 -14.52
C ASP A 142 10.01 11.90 -15.41
N GLY A 143 9.30 11.24 -16.36
CA GLY A 143 9.85 10.29 -17.32
C GLY A 143 10.08 8.86 -16.79
N HIS A 144 9.65 8.55 -15.57
CA HIS A 144 9.70 7.21 -15.00
C HIS A 144 8.53 6.35 -15.50
N GLU A 145 8.72 5.02 -15.54
CA GLU A 145 7.61 4.10 -15.82
C GLU A 145 6.51 4.29 -14.77
N ILE A 146 5.25 4.37 -15.23
CA ILE A 146 4.13 4.87 -14.43
C ILE A 146 3.83 3.99 -13.20
N THR A 147 4.05 2.67 -13.29
CA THR A 147 3.83 1.74 -12.17
C THR A 147 4.92 1.93 -11.11
N LEU A 148 6.19 2.07 -11.55
CA LEU A 148 7.31 2.38 -10.68
C LEU A 148 7.11 3.76 -10.00
N ALA A 149 6.76 4.77 -10.77
CA ALA A 149 6.52 6.12 -10.26
C ALA A 149 5.39 6.12 -9.20
N THR A 150 4.25 5.46 -9.49
CA THR A 150 3.08 5.47 -8.61
C THR A 150 3.25 4.61 -7.35
N HIS A 151 3.91 3.45 -7.47
CA HIS A 151 3.98 2.47 -6.37
C HIS A 151 5.22 2.63 -5.50
N VAL A 152 6.31 3.18 -6.04
CA VAL A 152 7.62 3.21 -5.36
C VAL A 152 8.12 4.63 -5.17
N LEU A 153 8.40 5.36 -6.25
CA LEU A 153 9.05 6.67 -6.17
C LEU A 153 8.17 7.73 -5.51
N GLY A 154 6.88 7.77 -5.88
CA GLY A 154 5.92 8.69 -5.29
C GLY A 154 5.67 8.45 -3.80
N PRO A 155 5.36 7.23 -3.36
CA PRO A 155 5.25 6.89 -1.94
C PRO A 155 6.52 7.21 -1.13
N TRP A 156 7.71 6.90 -1.66
CA TRP A 156 8.98 7.31 -1.04
C TRP A 156 9.06 8.82 -0.90
N ALA A 157 8.90 9.55 -2.00
CA ALA A 157 8.99 11.00 -2.04
C ALA A 157 7.99 11.66 -1.07
N LEU A 158 6.74 11.19 -1.05
CA LEU A 158 5.70 11.73 -0.16
C LEU A 158 6.01 11.45 1.31
N THR A 159 6.47 10.24 1.65
CA THR A 159 6.87 9.89 3.01
C THR A 159 8.03 10.76 3.48
N GLN A 160 9.07 10.91 2.69
CA GLN A 160 10.25 11.73 3.03
C GLN A 160 9.87 13.22 3.16
N ALA A 161 9.07 13.74 2.24
CA ALA A 161 8.65 15.14 2.28
C ALA A 161 7.75 15.47 3.49
N LEU A 162 6.98 14.48 3.97
CA LEU A 162 6.13 14.61 5.16
C LEU A 162 6.77 14.07 6.45
N ALA A 163 8.01 13.57 6.41
CA ALA A 163 8.71 13.01 7.57
C ALA A 163 8.75 13.97 8.78
N PRO A 164 8.95 15.30 8.64
CA PRO A 164 8.88 16.20 9.77
C PRO A 164 7.52 16.19 10.48
N ARG A 165 6.42 16.09 9.72
CA ARG A 165 5.05 16.03 10.26
C ARG A 165 4.72 14.67 10.88
N LEU A 166 5.24 13.58 10.32
CA LEU A 166 5.15 12.24 10.90
C LEU A 166 5.91 12.19 12.25
N ARG A 167 7.13 12.77 12.31
CA ARG A 167 7.92 12.85 13.54
C ARG A 167 7.27 13.75 14.61
N ALA A 168 6.44 14.71 14.23
CA ALA A 168 5.69 15.55 15.15
C ALA A 168 4.48 14.84 15.79
N SER A 169 4.05 13.71 15.24
CA SER A 169 3.01 12.89 15.86
C SER A 169 3.56 12.06 17.02
N ARG A 170 2.72 11.81 18.02
CA ARG A 170 3.07 10.92 19.15
C ARG A 170 3.01 9.45 18.80
N ASP A 171 2.32 9.10 17.70
CA ASP A 171 2.12 7.73 17.22
C ASP A 171 1.74 7.79 15.74
N ALA A 172 2.75 7.95 14.88
CA ALA A 172 2.51 7.99 13.44
C ALA A 172 2.47 6.59 12.83
N ARG A 173 1.64 6.42 11.80
CA ARG A 173 1.47 5.18 11.06
C ARG A 173 1.66 5.43 9.57
N VAL A 174 2.52 4.65 8.95
CA VAL A 174 2.70 4.64 7.49
C VAL A 174 2.33 3.25 6.99
N VAL A 175 1.32 3.16 6.13
CA VAL A 175 0.79 1.87 5.65
C VAL A 175 0.90 1.81 4.13
N PHE A 176 1.60 0.79 3.62
CA PHE A 176 1.70 0.49 2.20
C PHE A 176 0.71 -0.61 1.81
N VAL A 177 -0.23 -0.29 0.93
CA VAL A 177 -1.14 -1.28 0.35
C VAL A 177 -0.44 -1.95 -0.83
N SER A 178 0.21 -3.07 -0.54
CA SER A 178 0.86 -3.92 -1.53
C SER A 178 -0.16 -4.88 -2.19
N SER A 179 0.25 -6.06 -2.59
CA SER A 179 -0.59 -7.08 -3.24
C SER A 179 0.01 -8.47 -3.04
N GLY A 180 -0.83 -9.51 -3.05
CA GLY A 180 -0.37 -10.90 -3.11
C GLY A 180 0.47 -11.22 -4.36
N GLY A 181 0.34 -10.42 -5.43
CA GLY A 181 1.20 -10.52 -6.62
C GLY A 181 2.69 -10.36 -6.33
N MET A 182 3.07 -9.70 -5.23
CA MET A 182 4.47 -9.54 -4.82
C MET A 182 5.18 -10.88 -4.58
N TYR A 183 4.44 -11.93 -4.22
CA TYR A 183 5.01 -13.27 -4.01
C TYR A 183 5.50 -13.94 -5.30
N THR A 184 5.05 -13.48 -6.47
CA THR A 184 5.48 -14.00 -7.78
C THR A 184 6.78 -13.37 -8.27
N GLN A 185 7.31 -12.37 -7.57
CA GLN A 185 8.49 -11.61 -7.99
C GLN A 185 9.55 -11.59 -6.88
N ARG A 186 10.82 -11.70 -7.29
CA ARG A 186 11.94 -11.27 -6.46
C ARG A 186 12.20 -9.78 -6.66
N LEU A 187 12.90 -9.15 -5.72
CA LEU A 187 13.41 -7.79 -5.96
C LEU A 187 14.38 -7.81 -7.14
N SER A 188 14.12 -7.03 -8.15
CA SER A 188 15.01 -6.84 -9.29
C SER A 188 14.90 -5.39 -9.76
N LEU A 189 16.04 -4.72 -9.84
CA LEU A 189 16.17 -3.36 -10.37
C LEU A 189 16.65 -3.36 -11.81
N ASP A 190 17.01 -4.56 -12.35
CA ASP A 190 17.39 -4.69 -13.74
C ASP A 190 16.19 -4.41 -14.64
N ASP A 191 16.27 -3.32 -15.38
CA ASP A 191 15.21 -2.83 -16.24
C ASP A 191 13.85 -2.60 -15.55
N CYS A 192 13.87 -2.10 -14.29
CA CYS A 192 12.66 -1.76 -13.54
C CYS A 192 11.83 -0.66 -14.22
N GLU A 193 12.43 0.08 -15.13
CA GLU A 193 11.79 1.06 -16.00
C GLU A 193 11.18 0.45 -17.27
N TRP A 194 11.34 -0.85 -17.52
CA TRP A 194 10.84 -1.55 -18.70
C TRP A 194 11.26 -0.88 -20.03
N ARG A 195 12.52 -0.51 -20.17
CA ARG A 195 13.05 0.18 -21.35
C ARG A 195 13.63 -0.77 -22.39
N ARG A 196 14.03 -1.99 -21.99
CA ARG A 196 14.77 -2.94 -22.83
C ARG A 196 13.96 -4.15 -23.26
N ARG A 197 13.02 -4.59 -22.44
CA ARG A 197 12.17 -5.78 -22.69
C ARG A 197 10.74 -5.35 -23.06
N PRO A 198 9.98 -6.22 -23.74
CA PRO A 198 8.55 -6.00 -23.97
C PRO A 198 7.82 -5.74 -22.66
N TYR A 199 6.89 -4.79 -22.67
CA TYR A 199 6.14 -4.42 -21.47
C TYR A 199 5.10 -5.48 -21.11
N ASP A 200 5.12 -5.92 -19.86
CA ASP A 200 4.09 -6.75 -19.24
C ASP A 200 3.58 -6.01 -17.99
N GLY A 201 2.36 -5.48 -18.08
CA GLY A 201 1.77 -4.68 -17.01
C GLY A 201 1.56 -5.47 -15.72
N VAL A 202 1.24 -6.77 -15.81
CA VAL A 202 1.04 -7.63 -14.64
C VAL A 202 2.37 -7.88 -13.94
N ALA A 203 3.43 -8.17 -14.69
CA ALA A 203 4.77 -8.35 -14.14
C ALA A 203 5.32 -7.04 -13.55
N ALA A 204 5.13 -5.88 -14.24
CA ALA A 204 5.53 -4.56 -13.74
C ALA A 204 4.80 -4.22 -12.43
N TYR A 205 3.51 -4.47 -12.37
CA TYR A 205 2.72 -4.32 -11.16
C TYR A 205 3.26 -5.20 -10.01
N ALA A 206 3.40 -6.49 -10.24
CA ALA A 206 3.86 -7.44 -9.22
C ALA A 206 5.29 -7.10 -8.72
N GLN A 207 6.19 -6.69 -9.62
CA GLN A 207 7.53 -6.25 -9.30
C GLN A 207 7.53 -5.00 -8.40
N THR A 208 6.74 -3.98 -8.74
CA THR A 208 6.65 -2.78 -7.92
C THR A 208 5.93 -3.03 -6.58
N LYS A 209 5.01 -4.00 -6.51
CA LYS A 209 4.41 -4.43 -5.24
C LYS A 209 5.39 -5.17 -4.34
N ARG A 210 6.36 -5.93 -4.90
CA ARG A 210 7.52 -6.44 -4.15
C ARG A 210 8.38 -5.28 -3.63
N MET A 211 8.71 -4.32 -4.49
CA MET A 211 9.48 -3.14 -4.08
C MET A 211 8.81 -2.36 -2.94
N GLN A 212 7.48 -2.25 -2.92
CA GLN A 212 6.74 -1.60 -1.82
C GLN A 212 6.96 -2.29 -0.46
N VAL A 213 7.03 -3.62 -0.43
CA VAL A 213 7.28 -4.37 0.81
C VAL A 213 8.69 -4.05 1.32
N VAL A 214 9.71 -4.16 0.45
CA VAL A 214 11.09 -3.83 0.80
C VAL A 214 11.22 -2.35 1.22
N LEU A 215 10.50 -1.46 0.54
CA LEU A 215 10.49 -0.03 0.85
C LEU A 215 9.91 0.24 2.25
N ALA A 216 8.86 -0.47 2.64
CA ALA A 216 8.30 -0.36 3.97
C ALA A 216 9.28 -0.83 5.06
N GLU A 217 10.02 -1.91 4.80
CA GLU A 217 11.09 -2.38 5.69
C GLU A 217 12.23 -1.35 5.81
N LEU A 218 12.72 -0.80 4.70
CA LEU A 218 13.77 0.24 4.68
C LEU A 218 13.34 1.51 5.43
N LEU A 219 12.10 1.94 5.27
CA LEU A 219 11.57 3.09 6.00
C LEU A 219 11.36 2.77 7.48
N ALA A 220 11.02 1.53 7.85
CA ALA A 220 10.93 1.11 9.24
C ALA A 220 12.31 1.15 9.93
N GLU A 221 13.37 0.76 9.22
CA GLU A 221 14.75 0.90 9.67
C GLU A 221 15.16 2.37 9.83
N GLU A 222 14.82 3.22 8.84
CA GLU A 222 15.13 4.65 8.84
C GLU A 222 14.42 5.41 9.97
N PHE A 223 13.20 5.00 10.33
CA PHE A 223 12.40 5.63 11.39
C PHE A 223 12.47 4.87 12.72
N SER A 224 13.45 4.00 12.92
CA SER A 224 13.56 3.15 14.13
C SER A 224 13.72 3.96 15.43
N ASP A 225 14.26 5.17 15.34
CA ASP A 225 14.41 6.11 16.44
C ASP A 225 13.18 6.98 16.71
N ALA A 226 12.17 6.89 15.84
CA ALA A 226 10.99 7.72 15.87
C ALA A 226 9.74 6.92 16.27
N ARG A 227 8.72 7.64 16.76
CA ARG A 227 7.40 7.03 17.07
C ARG A 227 6.57 6.83 15.78
N ILE A 228 7.19 6.22 14.77
CA ILE A 228 6.59 5.96 13.46
C ILE A 228 6.57 4.46 13.23
N THR A 229 5.38 3.89 13.10
CA THR A 229 5.20 2.49 12.73
C THR A 229 4.98 2.40 11.22
N VAL A 230 5.88 1.73 10.51
CA VAL A 230 5.76 1.51 9.06
C VAL A 230 5.35 0.06 8.82
N SER A 231 4.32 -0.15 8.02
CA SER A 231 3.80 -1.47 7.71
C SER A 231 3.48 -1.59 6.23
N SER A 232 3.60 -2.79 5.71
CA SER A 232 3.05 -3.16 4.41
C SER A 232 1.98 -4.24 4.58
N MET A 233 1.03 -4.30 3.66
CA MET A 233 -0.03 -5.31 3.73
C MET A 233 -0.53 -5.69 2.34
N HIS A 234 -1.25 -6.79 2.23
CA HIS A 234 -2.02 -7.09 1.05
C HIS A 234 -3.50 -7.35 1.40
N PRO A 235 -4.43 -6.84 0.55
CA PRO A 235 -5.87 -6.82 0.89
C PRO A 235 -6.63 -8.10 0.53
N GLY A 236 -5.96 -9.14 0.06
CA GLY A 236 -6.62 -10.23 -0.64
C GLY A 236 -7.12 -9.81 -2.03
N TRP A 237 -8.01 -10.59 -2.61
CA TRP A 237 -8.62 -10.29 -3.90
C TRP A 237 -9.90 -9.48 -3.73
N ALA A 238 -9.76 -8.17 -3.65
CA ALA A 238 -10.88 -7.25 -3.46
C ALA A 238 -11.51 -6.82 -4.80
N ASP A 239 -12.83 -6.79 -4.85
CA ASP A 239 -13.61 -6.29 -5.98
C ASP A 239 -13.54 -4.76 -6.03
N THR A 240 -12.59 -4.25 -6.78
CA THR A 240 -12.36 -2.81 -6.94
C THR A 240 -12.47 -2.41 -8.40
N PRO A 241 -12.78 -1.14 -8.71
CA PRO A 241 -12.78 -0.66 -10.08
C PRO A 241 -11.45 -0.91 -10.81
N ALA A 242 -10.32 -0.86 -10.10
CA ALA A 242 -9.01 -1.15 -10.67
C ALA A 242 -8.89 -2.62 -11.12
N VAL A 243 -9.37 -3.59 -10.32
CA VAL A 243 -9.38 -5.02 -10.68
C VAL A 243 -10.31 -5.27 -11.87
N GLN A 244 -11.49 -4.65 -11.86
CA GLN A 244 -12.48 -4.80 -12.94
C GLN A 244 -11.93 -4.32 -14.29
N THR A 245 -11.25 -3.18 -14.31
CA THR A 245 -10.73 -2.57 -15.53
C THR A 245 -9.42 -3.16 -16.01
N SER A 246 -8.50 -3.46 -15.10
CA SER A 246 -7.14 -3.91 -15.45
C SER A 246 -7.02 -5.43 -15.57
N LEU A 247 -7.89 -6.20 -14.93
CA LEU A 247 -7.89 -7.67 -14.95
C LEU A 247 -9.28 -8.24 -15.28
N PRO A 248 -9.89 -7.87 -16.43
CA PRO A 248 -11.29 -8.18 -16.72
C PRO A 248 -11.58 -9.70 -16.81
N ARG A 249 -10.63 -10.50 -17.31
CA ARG A 249 -10.77 -11.97 -17.35
C ARG A 249 -10.78 -12.57 -15.95
N PHE A 250 -9.83 -12.18 -15.12
CA PHE A 250 -9.77 -12.59 -13.71
C PHE A 250 -11.04 -12.18 -12.96
N TRP A 251 -11.48 -10.94 -13.12
CA TRP A 251 -12.69 -10.45 -12.49
C TRP A 251 -13.93 -11.27 -12.91
N LYS A 252 -14.14 -11.52 -14.20
CA LYS A 252 -15.27 -12.33 -14.69
C LYS A 252 -15.31 -13.73 -14.07
N THR A 253 -14.16 -14.36 -13.89
CA THR A 253 -14.05 -15.71 -13.30
C THR A 253 -14.27 -15.69 -11.80
N MET A 254 -13.73 -14.67 -11.10
CA MET A 254 -13.63 -14.65 -9.65
C MET A 254 -14.66 -13.75 -8.96
N GLN A 255 -15.48 -12.95 -9.67
CA GLN A 255 -16.33 -11.89 -9.11
C GLN A 255 -17.20 -12.34 -7.92
N ARG A 256 -17.71 -13.58 -7.93
CA ARG A 256 -18.53 -14.12 -6.83
C ARG A 256 -17.71 -14.49 -5.58
N ARG A 257 -16.40 -14.59 -5.72
CA ARG A 257 -15.45 -14.98 -4.67
C ARG A 257 -14.61 -13.81 -4.17
N LEU A 258 -14.59 -12.69 -4.90
CA LEU A 258 -13.85 -11.50 -4.50
C LEU A 258 -14.37 -10.95 -3.18
N ARG A 259 -13.46 -10.43 -2.37
CA ARG A 259 -13.78 -9.64 -1.16
C ARG A 259 -14.48 -8.35 -1.55
N THR A 260 -15.36 -7.85 -0.70
CA THR A 260 -15.83 -6.46 -0.86
C THR A 260 -14.66 -5.49 -0.67
N PRO A 261 -14.75 -4.25 -1.17
CA PRO A 261 -13.76 -3.21 -0.87
C PRO A 261 -13.56 -3.00 0.64
N ALA A 262 -14.62 -3.08 1.43
CA ALA A 262 -14.57 -2.97 2.89
C ALA A 262 -13.79 -4.13 3.54
N GLU A 263 -14.03 -5.39 3.11
CA GLU A 263 -13.25 -6.55 3.56
C GLU A 263 -11.77 -6.42 3.17
N GLY A 264 -11.46 -5.84 1.98
CA GLY A 264 -10.08 -5.55 1.56
C GLY A 264 -9.43 -4.42 2.34
N ALA A 265 -10.21 -3.46 2.83
CA ALA A 265 -9.73 -2.31 3.59
C ALA A 265 -9.52 -2.62 5.09
N ASP A 266 -10.08 -3.70 5.60
CA ASP A 266 -10.08 -4.03 7.03
C ASP A 266 -8.69 -3.96 7.66
N THR A 267 -7.70 -4.65 7.10
CA THR A 267 -6.34 -4.66 7.64
C THR A 267 -5.64 -3.29 7.50
N VAL A 268 -5.93 -2.51 6.46
CA VAL A 268 -5.42 -1.13 6.33
C VAL A 268 -5.95 -0.27 7.48
N ILE A 269 -7.25 -0.37 7.74
CA ILE A 269 -7.93 0.39 8.80
C ILE A 269 -7.36 -0.02 10.17
N TRP A 270 -7.18 -1.32 10.38
CA TRP A 270 -6.61 -1.85 11.62
C TRP A 270 -5.17 -1.38 11.84
N LEU A 271 -4.31 -1.41 10.83
CA LEU A 271 -2.94 -0.89 10.89
C LEU A 271 -2.90 0.62 11.15
N ALA A 272 -3.84 1.35 10.58
CA ALA A 272 -3.94 2.80 10.73
C ALA A 272 -4.46 3.23 12.11
N ALA A 273 -5.35 2.45 12.73
CA ALA A 273 -6.14 2.89 13.87
C ALA A 273 -5.93 2.07 15.15
N SER A 274 -5.74 0.76 15.06
CA SER A 274 -5.71 -0.12 16.23
C SER A 274 -4.47 0.08 17.10
N PRO A 275 -4.63 0.19 18.42
CA PRO A 275 -3.50 0.17 19.36
C PRO A 275 -2.67 -1.12 19.27
N ALA A 276 -3.27 -2.25 18.89
CA ALA A 276 -2.58 -3.53 18.76
C ALA A 276 -1.54 -3.57 17.63
N ALA A 277 -1.63 -2.65 16.66
CA ALA A 277 -0.66 -2.50 15.58
C ALA A 277 0.54 -1.60 15.95
N ARG A 278 0.46 -0.88 17.09
CA ARG A 278 1.48 0.10 17.50
C ARG A 278 2.85 -0.54 17.70
N GLY A 279 3.90 0.11 17.19
CA GLY A 279 5.30 -0.30 17.37
C GLY A 279 5.71 -1.57 16.62
N ARG A 280 4.79 -2.22 15.91
CA ARG A 280 5.07 -3.43 15.12
C ARG A 280 5.52 -3.04 13.71
N SER A 281 6.64 -2.32 13.63
CA SER A 281 7.18 -1.72 12.41
C SER A 281 7.94 -2.75 11.55
N GLY A 282 7.98 -2.53 10.23
CA GLY A 282 8.71 -3.36 9.27
C GLY A 282 8.01 -4.67 8.89
N LEU A 283 6.80 -4.93 9.41
CA LEU A 283 6.11 -6.18 9.15
C LEU A 283 5.19 -6.08 7.93
N PHE A 284 5.04 -7.23 7.26
CA PHE A 284 4.05 -7.45 6.21
C PHE A 284 2.82 -8.16 6.78
N TRP A 285 1.63 -7.66 6.45
CA TRP A 285 0.38 -8.07 7.08
C TRP A 285 -0.63 -8.61 6.07
N PHE A 286 -1.36 -9.61 6.52
CA PHE A 286 -2.54 -10.12 5.83
C PHE A 286 -3.60 -10.54 6.84
N ASP A 287 -4.81 -10.00 6.70
CA ASP A 287 -5.94 -10.25 7.60
C ASP A 287 -5.54 -10.10 9.08
N ARG A 288 -4.97 -8.94 9.43
CA ARG A 288 -4.49 -8.52 10.76
C ARG A 288 -3.39 -9.41 11.37
N HIS A 289 -2.81 -10.33 10.59
CA HIS A 289 -1.72 -11.19 11.05
C HIS A 289 -0.44 -10.89 10.27
N PRO A 290 0.73 -10.88 10.93
CA PRO A 290 2.00 -10.79 10.23
C PRO A 290 2.23 -12.06 9.40
N ARG A 291 2.75 -11.86 8.19
CA ARG A 291 3.06 -12.94 7.26
C ARG A 291 4.49 -12.83 6.74
N SER A 292 5.07 -13.97 6.36
CA SER A 292 6.35 -13.98 5.67
C SER A 292 6.27 -13.17 4.38
N THR A 293 7.29 -12.37 4.11
CA THR A 293 7.45 -11.66 2.85
C THR A 293 7.96 -12.56 1.72
N HIS A 294 8.46 -13.76 2.07
CA HIS A 294 9.02 -14.74 1.15
C HIS A 294 8.40 -16.11 1.39
N LEU A 295 7.78 -16.68 0.35
CA LEU A 295 7.32 -18.07 0.34
C LEU A 295 8.46 -19.05 0.02
N LEU A 296 9.45 -18.58 -0.76
CA LEU A 296 10.56 -19.38 -1.26
C LEU A 296 11.89 -18.71 -0.88
N PRO A 297 12.88 -19.45 -0.34
CA PRO A 297 14.14 -18.86 0.15
C PRO A 297 14.91 -18.07 -0.91
N TRP A 298 14.88 -18.51 -2.16
CA TRP A 298 15.61 -17.86 -3.26
C TRP A 298 14.97 -16.56 -3.77
N THR A 299 13.82 -16.16 -3.22
CA THR A 299 13.21 -14.86 -3.51
C THR A 299 13.70 -13.76 -2.58
N ARG A 300 14.51 -14.11 -1.56
CA ARG A 300 15.06 -13.13 -0.60
C ARG A 300 16.02 -12.20 -1.30
N GLU A 301 15.85 -10.93 -1.06
CA GLU A 301 16.76 -9.88 -1.48
C GLU A 301 18.01 -9.84 -0.60
N SER A 302 19.13 -9.53 -1.24
CA SER A 302 20.39 -9.24 -0.56
C SER A 302 20.40 -7.79 -0.05
N ASP A 303 21.27 -7.50 0.92
CA ASP A 303 21.51 -6.13 1.40
C ASP A 303 21.95 -5.18 0.28
N THR A 304 22.64 -5.71 -0.73
CA THR A 304 23.03 -4.93 -1.90
C THR A 304 21.84 -4.53 -2.76
N GLU A 305 20.89 -5.43 -2.98
CA GLU A 305 19.66 -5.12 -3.71
C GLU A 305 18.77 -4.15 -2.93
N ARG A 306 18.69 -4.29 -1.60
CA ARG A 306 17.97 -3.36 -0.72
C ARG A 306 18.58 -1.95 -0.78
N ARG A 307 19.91 -1.83 -0.67
CA ARG A 307 20.61 -0.54 -0.82
C ARG A 307 20.40 0.08 -2.19
N ALA A 308 20.46 -0.72 -3.24
CA ALA A 308 20.24 -0.23 -4.60
C ALA A 308 18.80 0.30 -4.81
N LEU A 309 17.78 -0.32 -4.20
CA LEU A 309 16.42 0.22 -4.22
C LEU A 309 16.34 1.58 -3.50
N ARG A 310 16.99 1.72 -2.35
CA ARG A 310 17.07 2.99 -1.62
C ARG A 310 17.76 4.07 -2.45
N GLU A 311 18.89 3.75 -3.08
CA GLU A 311 19.62 4.66 -3.96
C GLU A 311 18.75 5.11 -5.15
N LEU A 312 18.05 4.17 -5.80
CA LEU A 312 17.11 4.49 -6.88
C LEU A 312 16.06 5.53 -6.44
N CYS A 313 15.48 5.35 -5.26
CA CYS A 313 14.49 6.28 -4.72
C CYS A 313 15.12 7.65 -4.40
N LEU A 314 16.31 7.70 -3.82
CA LEU A 314 17.03 8.94 -3.50
C LEU A 314 17.41 9.71 -4.77
N ASP A 315 17.92 9.04 -5.79
CA ASP A 315 18.34 9.68 -7.05
C ASP A 315 17.12 10.26 -7.80
N ALA A 316 16.04 9.50 -7.89
CA ALA A 316 14.81 9.97 -8.53
C ALA A 316 14.24 11.21 -7.81
N THR A 317 14.22 11.22 -6.49
CA THR A 317 13.69 12.35 -5.71
C THR A 317 14.61 13.56 -5.68
N ALA A 318 15.91 13.38 -5.88
CA ALA A 318 16.87 14.47 -6.05
C ALA A 318 16.86 15.11 -7.45
N GLY A 319 16.01 14.62 -8.37
CA GLY A 319 15.96 15.08 -9.74
C GLY A 319 17.17 14.66 -10.58
N ARG A 320 17.89 13.63 -10.15
CA ARG A 320 18.98 13.03 -10.91
C ARG A 320 18.41 12.13 -12.00
N ALA A 321 19.04 12.14 -13.17
CA ALA A 321 18.62 11.28 -14.27
C ALA A 321 18.59 9.80 -13.84
N PRO A 322 17.65 8.99 -14.37
CA PRO A 322 17.58 7.56 -14.06
C PRO A 322 18.96 6.91 -14.21
N LEU A 323 19.35 6.09 -13.24
CA LEU A 323 20.61 5.35 -13.27
C LEU A 323 20.76 4.66 -14.62
N LYS A 324 21.86 4.95 -15.32
CA LYS A 324 22.26 4.14 -16.48
C LYS A 324 22.38 2.70 -16.00
N PRO A 325 21.83 1.71 -16.75
CA PRO A 325 21.88 0.33 -16.33
C PRO A 325 23.33 -0.06 -16.02
N ARG A 326 23.62 -0.46 -14.79
CA ARG A 326 24.89 -1.09 -14.45
C ARG A 326 24.98 -2.34 -15.31
N ARG A 327 26.00 -2.45 -16.14
CA ARG A 327 26.30 -3.68 -16.86
C ARG A 327 26.39 -4.80 -15.81
N SER A 328 25.57 -5.82 -15.93
CA SER A 328 25.69 -7.01 -15.11
C SER A 328 27.14 -7.50 -15.27
N VAL A 329 27.88 -7.57 -14.16
CA VAL A 329 29.07 -8.38 -14.12
C VAL A 329 28.55 -9.80 -14.29
N ALA A 330 28.61 -10.30 -15.51
CA ALA A 330 28.33 -11.68 -15.80
C ALA A 330 29.23 -12.50 -14.87
N SER A 331 28.61 -13.21 -13.93
CA SER A 331 29.30 -14.24 -13.19
C SER A 331 29.82 -15.26 -14.23
N ARG A 332 31.11 -15.15 -14.52
CA ARG A 332 31.80 -16.27 -15.18
C ARG A 332 31.75 -17.43 -14.19
N ARG A 333 30.91 -18.37 -14.46
CA ARG A 333 31.03 -19.84 -14.43
C ARG A 333 29.63 -20.44 -14.49
#